data_d21fd84f17fac783e65568ae222b0afb
#
_entry.id   d21fd84f17fac783e65568ae222b0afb
#
_cell.length_a   1.000
_cell.length_b   1.000
_cell.length_c   1.000
_cell.angle_alpha   90.00
_cell.angle_beta   90.00
_cell.angle_gamma   90.00
#
_symmetry.space_group_name_H-M   'P 1'
#
loop_
_entity.id
_entity.type
_entity.pdbx_description
1 polymer ?
#
loop_
_entity_poly.entity_id
_entity_poly.type
_entity_poly.pdbx_seq_one_letter_code
_entity_poly.pdbx_strand_id
1 'polypeptide(L)'
;NSVAPMVQLIDNHFGVEQAYITTVHSYTKDQSLHDSPHKDLRRARAGALSIIPTTTGAAKALTKIFPHLEIGGCGMRVPVPNGSLTDVTFIVKKDCTIEEVNKVFLEASKGSHKNYVAYTEDPIVSVDVLGNSASCLFDSQLTSVLGKMVKVVCWYDNEMGYSNRLADLI
;
A
#
# COMPACT_ATOMS: atom_id res chain seq x y z
N ASN A 1 -3.54 5.42 4.32
CA ASN A 1 -2.39 6.31 4.34
C ASN A 1 -1.47 6.06 3.14
N SER A 2 -0.97 4.84 2.95
CA SER A 2 -0.08 4.50 1.83
C SER A 2 -0.80 4.49 0.47
N VAL A 3 -1.99 3.92 0.37
CA VAL A 3 -2.70 3.69 -0.90
C VAL A 3 -3.26 4.96 -1.53
N ALA A 4 -3.72 5.92 -0.74
CA ALA A 4 -4.40 7.11 -1.29
C ALA A 4 -3.53 7.89 -2.29
N PRO A 5 -2.25 8.21 -2.01
CA PRO A 5 -1.39 8.85 -2.99
C PRO A 5 -1.12 7.98 -4.23
N MET A 6 -1.05 6.64 -4.09
CA MET A 6 -0.89 5.74 -5.23
C MET A 6 -2.09 5.87 -6.20
N VAL A 7 -3.30 5.77 -5.65
CA VAL A 7 -4.55 5.89 -6.44
C VAL A 7 -4.63 7.27 -7.09
N GLN A 8 -4.38 8.32 -6.32
CA GLN A 8 -4.44 9.70 -6.83
C GLN A 8 -3.49 9.95 -8.00
N LEU A 9 -2.24 9.50 -7.87
CA LEU A 9 -1.23 9.70 -8.90
C LEU A 9 -1.56 8.94 -10.18
N ILE A 10 -1.96 7.67 -10.07
CA ILE A 10 -2.34 6.87 -11.26
C ILE A 10 -3.60 7.41 -11.91
N ASP A 11 -4.63 7.78 -11.12
CA ASP A 11 -5.89 8.29 -11.66
C ASP A 11 -5.70 9.63 -12.39
N ASN A 12 -4.95 10.55 -11.79
CA ASN A 12 -4.70 11.86 -12.39
C ASN A 12 -3.95 11.80 -13.73
N HIS A 13 -3.06 10.83 -13.92
CA HIS A 13 -2.22 10.76 -15.12
C HIS A 13 -2.78 9.82 -16.20
N PHE A 14 -3.29 8.67 -15.78
CA PHE A 14 -3.70 7.61 -16.70
C PHE A 14 -5.20 7.34 -16.68
N GLY A 15 -5.93 7.89 -15.70
CA GLY A 15 -7.33 7.61 -15.44
C GLY A 15 -7.52 6.16 -14.97
N VAL A 16 -8.19 5.94 -13.86
CA VAL A 16 -8.48 4.61 -13.32
C VAL A 16 -9.91 4.22 -13.67
N GLU A 17 -10.10 3.00 -14.14
CA GLU A 17 -11.42 2.37 -14.28
C GLU A 17 -11.71 1.53 -13.03
N GLN A 18 -10.77 0.66 -12.67
CA GLN A 18 -10.88 -0.27 -11.54
C GLN A 18 -9.54 -0.40 -10.82
N ALA A 19 -9.58 -0.69 -9.53
CA ALA A 19 -8.38 -1.00 -8.76
C ALA A 19 -8.63 -2.14 -7.78
N TYR A 20 -7.62 -3.00 -7.62
CA TYR A 20 -7.63 -4.02 -6.58
C TYR A 20 -6.39 -3.90 -5.71
N ILE A 21 -6.61 -3.84 -4.39
CA ILE A 21 -5.56 -3.60 -3.40
C ILE A 21 -5.29 -4.89 -2.66
N THR A 22 -4.03 -5.28 -2.59
CA THR A 22 -3.56 -6.30 -1.66
C THR A 22 -2.59 -5.67 -0.67
N THR A 23 -2.95 -5.64 0.61
CA THR A 23 -2.05 -5.19 1.64
C THR A 23 -1.37 -6.38 2.30
N VAL A 24 -0.05 -6.48 2.21
CA VAL A 24 0.76 -7.42 2.98
C VAL A 24 1.25 -6.68 4.21
N HIS A 25 0.67 -7.01 5.36
CA HIS A 25 0.80 -6.21 6.57
C HIS A 25 1.46 -7.01 7.69
N SER A 26 2.35 -6.38 8.43
CA SER A 26 2.87 -6.93 9.68
C SER A 26 1.73 -7.36 10.61
N TYR A 27 2.00 -8.33 11.50
CA TYR A 27 1.03 -8.67 12.53
C TYR A 27 0.83 -7.47 13.49
N THR A 28 -0.32 -7.42 14.13
CA THR A 28 -0.68 -6.35 15.05
C THR A 28 -1.22 -6.94 16.35
N LYS A 29 -1.56 -6.09 17.31
CA LYS A 29 -2.21 -6.50 18.57
C LYS A 29 -3.45 -7.40 18.38
N ASP A 30 -4.08 -7.38 17.20
CA ASP A 30 -5.22 -8.23 16.88
C ASP A 30 -4.83 -9.72 16.69
N GLN A 31 -3.55 -10.01 16.41
CA GLN A 31 -3.02 -11.36 16.28
C GLN A 31 -2.35 -11.81 17.60
N SER A 32 -2.81 -12.94 18.12
CA SER A 32 -2.22 -13.55 19.30
C SER A 32 -0.90 -14.28 19.02
N LEU A 33 -0.06 -14.47 20.04
CA LEU A 33 1.17 -15.26 19.93
C LEU A 33 0.88 -16.74 19.69
N HIS A 34 -0.16 -17.27 20.33
CA HIS A 34 -0.66 -18.63 20.16
C HIS A 34 -2.08 -18.61 19.61
N ASP A 35 -2.54 -19.74 19.08
CA ASP A 35 -3.93 -19.91 18.72
C ASP A 35 -4.84 -19.57 19.91
N SER A 36 -5.83 -18.73 19.69
CA SER A 36 -6.71 -18.25 20.76
C SER A 36 -8.13 -18.01 20.21
N PRO A 37 -9.15 -18.00 21.08
CA PRO A 37 -10.52 -17.70 20.63
C PRO A 37 -10.62 -16.34 19.96
N HIS A 38 -11.19 -16.33 18.76
CA HIS A 38 -11.48 -15.11 18.00
C HIS A 38 -12.71 -15.36 17.10
N LYS A 39 -13.56 -14.34 16.91
CA LYS A 39 -14.76 -14.43 16.05
C LYS A 39 -14.44 -14.70 14.58
N ASP A 40 -13.28 -14.24 14.10
CA ASP A 40 -12.72 -14.58 12.81
C ASP A 40 -11.73 -15.73 13.00
N LEU A 41 -12.07 -16.92 12.48
CA LEU A 41 -11.28 -18.14 12.67
C LEU A 41 -9.87 -18.08 12.07
N ARG A 42 -9.65 -17.24 11.05
CA ARG A 42 -8.30 -17.03 10.51
C ARG A 42 -7.46 -16.18 11.46
N ARG A 43 -8.03 -15.15 12.06
CA ARG A 43 -7.36 -14.32 13.07
C ARG A 43 -7.18 -15.02 14.41
N ALA A 44 -7.87 -16.14 14.63
CA ALA A 44 -7.67 -17.00 15.80
C ALA A 44 -6.30 -17.71 15.81
N ARG A 45 -5.61 -17.76 14.66
CA ARG A 45 -4.33 -18.46 14.52
C ARG A 45 -3.15 -17.58 14.92
N ALA A 46 -2.07 -18.22 15.40
CA ALA A 46 -0.83 -17.58 15.84
C ALA A 46 -0.23 -16.67 14.75
N GLY A 47 -0.18 -15.37 15.04
CA GLY A 47 0.20 -14.36 14.06
C GLY A 47 1.66 -14.39 13.64
N ALA A 48 2.56 -14.75 14.57
CA ALA A 48 4.00 -14.85 14.30
C ALA A 48 4.41 -16.11 13.52
N LEU A 49 3.46 -17.03 13.27
CA LEU A 49 3.72 -18.31 12.60
C LEU A 49 2.88 -18.52 11.34
N SER A 50 2.01 -17.59 11.01
CA SER A 50 0.99 -17.83 9.97
C SER A 50 0.84 -16.63 9.04
N ILE A 51 0.62 -16.90 7.75
CA ILE A 51 0.05 -15.92 6.82
C ILE A 51 -1.47 -15.96 7.01
N ILE A 52 -2.06 -14.83 7.41
CA ILE A 52 -3.48 -14.74 7.75
C ILE A 52 -4.21 -13.84 6.75
N PRO A 53 -4.95 -14.41 5.78
CA PRO A 53 -5.84 -13.62 4.93
C PRO A 53 -6.92 -12.95 5.77
N THR A 54 -7.18 -11.68 5.50
CA THR A 54 -8.15 -10.89 6.25
C THR A 54 -8.78 -9.81 5.37
N THR A 55 -9.84 -9.21 5.86
CA THR A 55 -10.39 -8.00 5.24
C THR A 55 -9.48 -6.81 5.50
N THR A 56 -9.48 -5.85 4.58
CA THR A 56 -8.85 -4.55 4.79
C THR A 56 -9.88 -3.44 4.79
N GLY A 57 -9.75 -2.49 5.71
CA GLY A 57 -10.53 -1.26 5.70
C GLY A 57 -10.10 -0.27 4.61
N ALA A 58 -8.95 -0.50 3.98
CA ALA A 58 -8.38 0.43 3.01
C ALA A 58 -9.29 0.65 1.80
N ALA A 59 -9.80 -0.41 1.16
CA ALA A 59 -10.70 -0.29 0.02
C ALA A 59 -11.95 0.53 0.38
N LYS A 60 -12.60 0.21 1.52
CA LYS A 60 -13.78 0.95 1.99
C LYS A 60 -13.48 2.43 2.32
N ALA A 61 -12.30 2.75 2.82
CA ALA A 61 -11.90 4.12 3.06
C ALA A 61 -11.67 4.88 1.74
N LEU A 62 -11.05 4.24 0.77
CA LEU A 62 -10.74 4.84 -0.53
C LEU A 62 -11.98 5.12 -1.36
N THR A 63 -13.03 4.28 -1.31
CA THR A 63 -14.30 4.57 -1.98
C THR A 63 -14.99 5.83 -1.46
N LYS A 64 -14.65 6.29 -0.24
CA LYS A 64 -15.12 7.57 0.29
C LYS A 64 -14.30 8.76 -0.24
N ILE A 65 -13.01 8.54 -0.50
CA ILE A 65 -12.10 9.58 -1.01
C ILE A 65 -12.23 9.71 -2.53
N PHE A 66 -12.37 8.58 -3.21
CA PHE A 66 -12.51 8.48 -4.66
C PHE A 66 -13.83 7.79 -5.03
N PRO A 67 -14.98 8.46 -4.84
CA PRO A 67 -16.31 7.85 -5.02
C PRO A 67 -16.63 7.48 -6.47
N HIS A 68 -15.86 7.97 -7.41
CA HIS A 68 -15.98 7.68 -8.85
C HIS A 68 -15.22 6.42 -9.28
N LEU A 69 -14.44 5.80 -8.39
CA LEU A 69 -13.62 4.64 -8.70
C LEU A 69 -14.22 3.36 -8.10
N GLU A 70 -14.13 2.28 -8.87
CA GLU A 70 -14.44 0.94 -8.39
C GLU A 70 -13.17 0.33 -7.77
N ILE A 71 -13.15 0.24 -6.43
CA ILE A 71 -11.98 -0.22 -5.67
C ILE A 71 -12.35 -1.41 -4.79
N GLY A 72 -11.72 -2.55 -5.05
CA GLY A 72 -11.75 -3.74 -4.22
C GLY A 72 -10.45 -3.96 -3.46
N GLY A 73 -10.44 -4.90 -2.53
CA GLY A 73 -9.18 -5.27 -1.88
C GLY A 73 -9.30 -6.24 -0.72
N CYS A 74 -8.14 -6.79 -0.38
CA CYS A 74 -7.96 -7.70 0.76
C CYS A 74 -6.67 -7.35 1.51
N GLY A 75 -6.48 -7.97 2.66
CA GLY A 75 -5.24 -7.89 3.43
C GLY A 75 -4.71 -9.26 3.78
N MET A 76 -3.41 -9.34 3.97
CA MET A 76 -2.72 -10.52 4.48
C MET A 76 -1.82 -10.08 5.64
N ARG A 77 -2.01 -10.65 6.82
CA ARG A 77 -1.05 -10.52 7.92
C ARG A 77 0.06 -11.53 7.70
N VAL A 78 1.29 -11.08 7.91
CA VAL A 78 2.49 -11.91 7.76
C VAL A 78 3.29 -11.92 9.05
N PRO A 79 4.16 -12.94 9.28
CA PRO A 79 4.98 -13.07 10.50
C PRO A 79 6.13 -12.05 10.57
N VAL A 80 5.82 -10.77 10.43
CA VAL A 80 6.75 -9.64 10.46
C VAL A 80 6.24 -8.62 11.49
N PRO A 81 7.07 -8.13 12.40
CA PRO A 81 6.62 -7.25 13.49
C PRO A 81 6.30 -5.82 13.04
N ASN A 82 7.03 -5.30 12.05
CA ASN A 82 6.83 -3.98 11.47
C ASN A 82 7.36 -3.95 10.03
N GLY A 83 6.92 -3.00 9.23
CA GLY A 83 7.20 -2.93 7.80
C GLY A 83 6.17 -3.71 6.98
N SER A 84 5.45 -2.99 6.16
CA SER A 84 4.33 -3.50 5.37
C SER A 84 4.42 -3.00 3.93
N LEU A 85 3.74 -3.68 3.03
CA LEU A 85 3.62 -3.21 1.65
C LEU A 85 2.16 -3.18 1.20
N THR A 86 1.90 -2.31 0.27
CA THR A 86 0.66 -2.27 -0.50
C THR A 86 0.96 -2.55 -1.96
N ASP A 87 0.34 -3.58 -2.49
CA ASP A 87 0.34 -3.96 -3.90
C ASP A 87 -1.00 -3.53 -4.49
N VAL A 88 -0.99 -2.68 -5.50
CA VAL A 88 -2.22 -2.23 -6.16
C VAL A 88 -2.13 -2.53 -7.65
N THR A 89 -3.14 -3.23 -8.14
CA THR A 89 -3.35 -3.45 -9.57
C THR A 89 -4.48 -2.55 -10.04
N PHE A 90 -4.21 -1.75 -11.07
CA PHE A 90 -5.16 -0.84 -11.71
C PHE A 90 -5.51 -1.32 -13.12
N ILE A 91 -6.74 -1.06 -13.54
CA ILE A 91 -7.11 -0.99 -14.96
C ILE A 91 -7.21 0.50 -15.30
N VAL A 92 -6.37 0.96 -16.22
CA VAL A 92 -6.28 2.37 -16.60
C VAL A 92 -6.93 2.64 -17.96
N LYS A 93 -7.35 3.90 -18.17
CA LYS A 93 -8.00 4.33 -19.44
C LYS A 93 -6.99 4.56 -20.56
N LYS A 94 -5.83 5.13 -20.21
CA LYS A 94 -4.76 5.46 -21.14
C LYS A 94 -3.68 4.40 -21.11
N ASP A 95 -3.16 4.02 -22.25
CA ASP A 95 -1.97 3.18 -22.32
C ASP A 95 -0.78 3.92 -21.70
N CYS A 96 0.11 3.17 -21.07
CA CYS A 96 1.31 3.71 -20.44
C CYS A 96 2.44 2.67 -20.42
N THR A 97 3.66 3.14 -20.16
CA THR A 97 4.84 2.30 -19.98
C THR A 97 5.27 2.29 -18.51
N ILE A 98 6.17 1.35 -18.16
CA ILE A 98 6.76 1.28 -16.81
C ILE A 98 7.49 2.59 -16.49
N GLU A 99 8.24 3.13 -17.46
CA GLU A 99 9.01 4.36 -17.33
C GLU A 99 8.11 5.58 -17.06
N GLU A 100 6.97 5.65 -17.74
CA GLU A 100 6.00 6.73 -17.54
C GLU A 100 5.37 6.65 -16.14
N VAL A 101 5.00 5.45 -15.69
CA VAL A 101 4.49 5.23 -14.33
C VAL A 101 5.54 5.61 -13.30
N ASN A 102 6.77 5.10 -13.42
CA ASN A 102 7.85 5.39 -12.48
C ASN A 102 8.18 6.89 -12.43
N LYS A 103 8.16 7.57 -13.58
CA LYS A 103 8.38 9.01 -13.68
C LYS A 103 7.34 9.81 -12.89
N VAL A 104 6.07 9.43 -12.95
CA VAL A 104 4.99 10.08 -12.17
C VAL A 104 5.29 10.05 -10.67
N PHE A 105 5.71 8.91 -10.14
CA PHE A 105 6.05 8.78 -8.72
C PHE A 105 7.35 9.52 -8.36
N LEU A 106 8.35 9.48 -9.23
CA LEU A 106 9.62 10.21 -9.04
C LEU A 106 9.36 11.73 -8.99
N GLU A 107 8.57 12.26 -9.89
CA GLU A 107 8.23 13.69 -9.91
C GLU A 107 7.39 14.08 -8.68
N ALA A 108 6.43 13.25 -8.30
CA ALA A 108 5.61 13.47 -7.10
C ALA A 108 6.45 13.48 -5.83
N SER A 109 7.42 12.58 -5.69
CA SER A 109 8.31 12.51 -4.53
C SER A 109 9.23 13.73 -4.36
N LYS A 110 9.51 14.44 -5.45
CA LYS A 110 10.32 15.67 -5.44
C LYS A 110 9.47 16.94 -5.40
N GLY A 111 8.19 16.83 -5.73
CA GLY A 111 7.28 17.94 -5.91
C GLY A 111 6.14 17.99 -4.88
N SER A 112 4.92 17.93 -5.39
CA SER A 112 3.69 18.13 -4.62
C SER A 112 3.46 17.13 -3.48
N HIS A 113 4.05 15.94 -3.56
CA HIS A 113 3.86 14.87 -2.59
C HIS A 113 5.14 14.54 -1.79
N LYS A 114 6.16 15.39 -1.83
CA LYS A 114 7.49 15.16 -1.21
C LYS A 114 7.45 14.78 0.28
N ASN A 115 6.41 15.19 1.00
CA ASN A 115 6.24 14.88 2.43
C ASN A 115 5.52 13.55 2.68
N TYR A 116 4.92 12.95 1.64
CA TYR A 116 4.05 11.77 1.75
C TYR A 116 4.54 10.60 0.92
N VAL A 117 5.17 10.88 -0.23
CA VAL A 117 5.66 9.89 -1.19
C VAL A 117 7.18 9.99 -1.26
N ALA A 118 7.83 8.88 -0.97
CA ALA A 118 9.24 8.66 -1.26
C ALA A 118 9.38 7.69 -2.44
N TYR A 119 10.55 7.63 -3.03
CA TYR A 119 10.86 6.82 -4.22
C TYR A 119 12.15 6.08 -4.01
N THR A 120 12.20 4.80 -4.39
CA THR A 120 13.43 4.00 -4.37
C THR A 120 13.63 3.23 -5.67
N GLU A 121 14.91 3.04 -6.00
CA GLU A 121 15.41 2.13 -7.03
C GLU A 121 16.21 0.98 -6.41
N ASP A 122 16.32 0.94 -5.09
CA ASP A 122 17.04 -0.08 -4.36
C ASP A 122 16.18 -1.35 -4.17
N PRO A 123 16.78 -2.55 -4.18
CA PRO A 123 16.07 -3.81 -3.96
C PRO A 123 15.81 -4.02 -2.47
N ILE A 124 14.88 -3.24 -1.91
CA ILE A 124 14.55 -3.23 -0.50
C ILE A 124 13.51 -4.30 -0.12
N VAL A 125 13.48 -4.63 1.17
CA VAL A 125 12.49 -5.50 1.80
C VAL A 125 11.90 -4.85 3.05
N SER A 126 10.95 -5.50 3.72
CA SER A 126 10.18 -4.90 4.82
C SER A 126 11.03 -4.34 5.97
N VAL A 127 12.19 -4.93 6.28
CA VAL A 127 13.06 -4.44 7.37
C VAL A 127 13.76 -3.12 7.01
N ASP A 128 13.97 -2.84 5.74
CA ASP A 128 14.65 -1.63 5.27
C ASP A 128 13.78 -0.37 5.37
N VAL A 129 12.47 -0.54 5.54
CA VAL A 129 11.54 0.59 5.64
C VAL A 129 11.29 1.06 7.07
N LEU A 130 11.89 0.41 8.04
CA LEU A 130 11.70 0.75 9.46
C LEU A 130 12.24 2.16 9.75
N GLY A 131 11.43 2.98 10.42
CA GLY A 131 11.73 4.38 10.71
C GLY A 131 11.45 5.35 9.54
N ASN A 132 11.00 4.87 8.37
CA ASN A 132 10.64 5.75 7.27
C ASN A 132 9.33 6.48 7.58
N SER A 133 9.36 7.81 7.55
CA SER A 133 8.23 8.69 7.87
C SER A 133 7.27 8.91 6.68
N ALA A 134 7.62 8.49 5.47
CA ALA A 134 6.76 8.62 4.31
C ALA A 134 5.50 7.75 4.47
N SER A 135 4.39 8.23 3.95
CA SER A 135 3.15 7.44 3.87
C SER A 135 3.27 6.30 2.87
N CYS A 136 4.07 6.51 1.83
CA CYS A 136 4.23 5.63 0.70
C CYS A 136 5.68 5.74 0.19
N LEU A 137 6.46 4.68 0.33
CA LEU A 137 7.77 4.53 -0.33
C LEU A 137 7.56 3.69 -1.58
N PHE A 138 7.49 4.35 -2.72
CA PHE A 138 7.27 3.68 -4.02
C PHE A 138 8.51 2.92 -4.46
N ASP A 139 8.33 1.65 -4.82
CA ASP A 139 9.37 0.76 -5.32
C ASP A 139 9.28 0.66 -6.84
N SER A 140 10.18 1.34 -7.53
CA SER A 140 10.17 1.41 -8.99
C SER A 140 10.56 0.10 -9.68
N GLN A 141 11.25 -0.79 -8.98
CA GLN A 141 11.64 -2.09 -9.53
C GLN A 141 10.45 -3.08 -9.59
N LEU A 142 9.39 -2.83 -8.82
CA LEU A 142 8.22 -3.70 -8.76
C LEU A 142 7.05 -3.21 -9.64
N THR A 143 7.26 -2.13 -10.40
CA THR A 143 6.26 -1.67 -11.37
C THR A 143 6.13 -2.65 -12.52
N SER A 144 4.89 -2.98 -12.88
CA SER A 144 4.59 -3.83 -14.03
C SER A 144 3.43 -3.27 -14.82
N VAL A 145 3.53 -3.35 -16.15
CA VAL A 145 2.49 -2.92 -17.08
C VAL A 145 2.21 -4.05 -18.07
N LEU A 146 0.94 -4.41 -18.19
CA LEU A 146 0.46 -5.41 -19.13
C LEU A 146 -0.78 -4.86 -19.85
N GLY A 147 -0.60 -4.25 -21.01
CA GLY A 147 -1.64 -3.49 -21.69
C GLY A 147 -2.15 -2.36 -20.78
N LYS A 148 -3.44 -2.36 -20.46
CA LYS A 148 -4.05 -1.40 -19.53
C LYS A 148 -3.99 -1.80 -18.05
N MET A 149 -3.41 -2.95 -17.76
CA MET A 149 -3.20 -3.38 -16.37
C MET A 149 -1.88 -2.84 -15.86
N VAL A 150 -1.93 -2.01 -14.83
CA VAL A 150 -0.77 -1.40 -14.17
C VAL A 150 -0.68 -1.88 -12.75
N LYS A 151 0.45 -2.44 -12.37
CA LYS A 151 0.73 -2.85 -11.00
C LYS A 151 1.83 -1.97 -10.41
N VAL A 152 1.59 -1.44 -9.22
CA VAL A 152 2.56 -0.67 -8.45
C VAL A 152 2.62 -1.16 -7.00
N VAL A 153 3.80 -1.07 -6.41
CA VAL A 153 4.06 -1.50 -5.05
C VAL A 153 4.66 -0.35 -4.24
N CYS A 154 4.14 -0.17 -3.05
CA CYS A 154 4.70 0.77 -2.08
C CYS A 154 4.92 0.11 -0.73
N TRP A 155 6.06 0.40 -0.15
CA TRP A 155 6.40 0.05 1.22
C TRP A 155 5.98 1.14 2.19
N TYR A 156 5.79 0.79 3.47
CA TYR A 156 5.57 1.75 4.54
C TYR A 156 5.89 1.14 5.90
N ASP A 157 6.44 1.97 6.77
CA ASP A 157 6.46 1.67 8.21
C ASP A 157 5.04 1.94 8.75
N ASN A 158 4.35 0.90 9.18
CA ASN A 158 2.94 1.01 9.61
C ASN A 158 2.76 1.75 10.94
N GLU A 159 3.83 1.96 11.70
CA GLU A 159 3.84 2.78 12.92
C GLU A 159 4.25 4.22 12.60
N MET A 160 5.40 4.41 11.97
CA MET A 160 6.00 5.73 11.74
C MET A 160 5.22 6.55 10.72
N GLY A 161 4.83 5.95 9.58
CA GLY A 161 4.17 6.69 8.51
C GLY A 161 2.85 7.33 8.92
N TYR A 162 1.99 6.62 9.65
CA TYR A 162 0.72 7.17 10.14
C TYR A 162 0.92 8.16 11.29
N SER A 163 1.84 7.88 12.21
CA SER A 163 2.14 8.76 13.36
C SER A 163 2.64 10.12 12.89
N ASN A 164 3.48 10.18 11.85
CA ASN A 164 3.91 11.44 11.26
C ASN A 164 2.73 12.21 10.64
N ARG A 165 1.80 11.54 9.97
CA ARG A 165 0.60 12.23 9.43
C ARG A 165 -0.31 12.77 10.52
N LEU A 166 -0.39 12.13 11.67
CA LEU A 166 -1.10 12.69 12.84
C LEU A 166 -0.38 13.93 13.38
N ALA A 167 0.95 13.91 13.45
CA ALA A 167 1.73 15.07 13.88
C ALA A 167 1.59 16.27 12.92
N ASP A 168 1.44 16.02 11.61
CA ASP A 168 1.22 17.09 10.63
C ASP A 168 -0.14 17.81 10.78
N LEU A 169 -1.07 17.24 11.56
CA LEU A 169 -2.40 17.82 11.80
C LEU A 169 -2.45 18.73 13.04
N ILE A 170 -1.39 18.74 13.86
CA ILE A 170 -1.29 19.51 15.11
C ILE A 170 -0.53 20.82 14.86
#